data_15e6efc7e03cc55ede552e4ba8729b4d
#
_entry.id   15e6efc7e03cc55ede552e4ba8729b4d
#
_cell.length_a   1.000
_cell.length_b   1.000
_cell.length_c   1.000
_cell.angle_alpha   90.00
_cell.angle_beta   90.00
_cell.angle_gamma   90.00
#
_symmetry.space_group_name_H-M   'P 1'
#
loop_
_entity.id
_entity.type
_entity.pdbx_description
1 polymer ?
#
loop_
_entity_poly.entity_id
_entity_poly.type
_entity_poly.pdbx_seq_one_letter_code
_entity_poly.pdbx_strand_id
1 'polypeptide(L)'
;MKADLINKQLEETDLNQYLVIQIADNSYALSILPIKEIVIAPEATPMPNSPEFVRGLIKLRQNIITLIDSRKRLGFRSILE
;
A
#
# COMPACT_ATOMS: atom_id res chain seq x y z
N MET A 1 0.19 13.14 2.43
CA MET A 1 -0.05 13.40 1.00
C MET A 1 -1.51 13.17 0.68
N LYS A 2 -2.09 14.05 -0.09
CA LYS A 2 -3.49 13.92 -0.48
C LYS A 2 -3.62 13.04 -1.72
N ALA A 3 -4.74 12.31 -1.81
CA ALA A 3 -4.97 11.42 -2.94
C ALA A 3 -5.03 12.15 -4.28
N ASP A 4 -5.52 13.39 -4.30
CA ASP A 4 -5.60 14.14 -5.54
C ASP A 4 -4.23 14.50 -6.12
N LEU A 5 -3.17 14.53 -5.31
CA LEU A 5 -1.81 14.68 -5.84
C LEU A 5 -1.38 13.45 -6.62
N ILE A 6 -1.86 12.27 -6.20
CA ILE A 6 -1.54 11.02 -6.87
C ILE A 6 -2.36 10.88 -8.14
N ASN A 7 -3.58 11.42 -8.14
CA ASN A 7 -4.49 11.32 -9.27
C ASN A 7 -4.26 12.35 -10.36
N LYS A 8 -3.32 13.26 -10.16
CA LYS A 8 -2.96 14.19 -11.21
C LYS A 8 -2.43 13.44 -12.41
N GLN A 9 -2.66 14.00 -13.58
CA GLN A 9 -2.06 13.46 -14.78
C GLN A 9 -0.54 13.52 -14.64
N LEU A 10 0.11 12.40 -14.89
CA LEU A 10 1.56 12.32 -14.74
C LEU A 10 2.25 13.05 -15.88
N GLU A 11 3.19 13.90 -15.51
CA GLU A 11 4.05 14.62 -16.43
C GLU A 11 5.47 14.12 -16.25
N GLU A 12 6.37 14.57 -17.10
CA GLU A 12 7.76 14.15 -17.03
C GLU A 12 8.38 14.41 -15.65
N THR A 13 8.04 15.53 -15.03
CA THR A 13 8.55 15.85 -13.69
C THR A 13 8.06 14.89 -12.62
N ASP A 14 6.89 14.26 -12.84
CA ASP A 14 6.31 13.34 -11.88
C ASP A 14 7.03 11.99 -11.86
N LEU A 15 7.80 11.70 -12.88
CA LEU A 15 8.57 10.45 -12.93
C LEU A 15 9.61 10.36 -11.83
N ASN A 16 9.97 11.51 -11.25
CA ASN A 16 10.96 11.59 -10.18
C ASN A 16 10.34 11.82 -8.81
N GLN A 17 9.02 11.65 -8.69
CA GLN A 17 8.34 11.86 -7.43
C GLN A 17 8.12 10.55 -6.69
N TYR A 18 8.21 10.64 -5.38
CA TYR A 18 8.07 9.48 -4.51
C TYR A 18 7.14 9.80 -3.35
N LEU A 19 6.41 8.78 -2.93
CA LEU A 19 5.66 8.82 -1.68
C LEU A 19 6.57 8.27 -0.60
N VAL A 20 6.83 9.09 0.42
CA VAL A 20 7.66 8.65 1.53
C VAL A 20 6.76 8.15 2.64
N ILE A 21 6.99 6.92 3.07
CA ILE A 21 6.24 6.30 4.16
C ILE A 21 7.19 5.88 5.26
N GLN A 22 6.68 5.83 6.48
CA GLN A 22 7.43 5.35 7.62
C GLN A 22 6.91 3.98 8.02
N ILE A 23 7.82 3.02 8.10
CA ILE A 23 7.50 1.67 8.56
C ILE A 23 8.51 1.33 9.64
N ALA A 24 8.02 1.02 10.85
CA ALA A 24 8.85 0.90 12.02
C ALA A 24 9.61 2.23 12.22
N ASP A 25 10.91 2.21 12.36
CA ASP A 25 11.70 3.42 12.56
C ASP A 25 12.42 3.88 11.29
N ASN A 26 12.04 3.30 10.16
CA ASN A 26 12.69 3.60 8.90
C ASN A 26 11.73 4.29 7.93
N SER A 27 12.28 5.11 7.07
CA SER A 27 11.52 5.75 6.01
C SER A 27 11.81 5.03 4.70
N TYR A 28 10.76 4.83 3.90
CA TYR A 28 10.85 4.18 2.61
C TYR A 28 10.22 5.08 1.57
N ALA A 29 10.77 5.06 0.39
CA ALA A 29 10.23 5.85 -0.72
C ALA A 29 9.66 4.90 -1.76
N LEU A 30 8.43 5.18 -2.18
CA LEU A 30 7.76 4.44 -3.23
C LEU A 30 7.56 5.35 -4.42
N SER A 31 7.87 4.85 -5.62
CA SER A 31 7.55 5.60 -6.82
C SER A 31 6.05 5.86 -6.90
N ILE A 32 5.64 7.06 -7.24
CA ILE A 32 4.21 7.35 -7.36
C ILE A 32 3.60 6.79 -8.64
N LEU A 33 4.42 6.38 -9.60
CA LEU A 33 3.91 5.91 -10.90
C LEU A 33 2.91 4.76 -10.77
N PRO A 34 3.16 3.71 -9.95
CA PRO A 34 2.20 2.63 -9.83
C PRO A 34 1.11 2.87 -8.80
N ILE A 35 1.17 3.95 -8.06
CA ILE A 35 0.17 4.21 -7.01
C ILE A 35 -1.08 4.78 -7.66
N LYS A 36 -2.20 4.10 -7.48
CA LYS A 36 -3.48 4.55 -8.01
C LYS A 36 -4.21 5.46 -7.05
N GLU A 37 -4.22 5.10 -5.78
CA GLU A 37 -4.90 5.90 -4.77
C GLU A 37 -4.49 5.46 -3.37
N ILE A 38 -4.82 6.30 -2.41
CA ILE A 38 -4.61 6.00 -1.00
C ILE A 38 -5.98 5.98 -0.35
N VAL A 39 -6.32 4.86 0.27
CA VAL A 39 -7.65 4.68 0.88
C VAL A 39 -7.52 4.10 2.27
N ILE A 40 -8.60 4.24 3.04
CA ILE A 40 -8.74 3.50 4.28
C ILE A 40 -9.24 2.11 3.89
N ALA A 41 -8.45 1.08 4.16
CA ALA A 41 -8.80 -0.27 3.75
C ALA A 41 -10.00 -0.79 4.54
N PRO A 42 -10.95 -1.44 3.87
CA PRO A 42 -11.99 -2.16 4.57
C PRO A 42 -11.44 -3.42 5.23
N GLU A 43 -12.29 -4.10 6.00
CA GLU A 43 -11.89 -5.34 6.63
C GLU A 43 -11.51 -6.37 5.58
N ALA A 44 -10.38 -7.05 5.80
CA ALA A 44 -9.88 -8.04 4.87
C ALA A 44 -10.46 -9.41 5.16
N THR A 45 -10.76 -10.17 4.11
CA THR A 45 -11.14 -11.57 4.21
C THR A 45 -9.87 -12.41 4.18
N PRO A 46 -9.59 -13.19 5.22
CA PRO A 46 -8.39 -14.01 5.25
C PRO A 46 -8.32 -14.97 4.07
N MET A 47 -7.12 -15.16 3.56
CA MET A 47 -6.87 -16.07 2.45
C MET A 47 -6.04 -17.25 2.96
N PRO A 48 -6.59 -18.47 2.98
CA PRO A 48 -5.87 -19.63 3.49
C PRO A 48 -4.64 -19.95 2.63
N ASN A 49 -3.61 -20.46 3.29
CA ASN A 49 -2.37 -20.88 2.63
C ASN A 49 -1.61 -19.75 1.93
N SER A 50 -1.89 -18.51 2.31
CA SER A 50 -1.16 -17.36 1.79
C SER A 50 0.09 -17.09 2.63
N PRO A 51 1.05 -16.35 2.09
CA PRO A 51 2.20 -15.92 2.88
C PRO A 51 1.78 -15.09 4.08
N GLU A 52 2.64 -15.07 5.09
CA GLU A 52 2.37 -14.40 6.35
C GLU A 52 2.08 -12.91 6.20
N PHE A 53 2.72 -12.27 5.23
CA PHE A 53 2.54 -10.85 5.01
C PHE A 53 1.23 -10.51 4.30
N VAL A 54 0.49 -11.49 3.82
CA VAL A 54 -0.81 -11.26 3.19
C VAL A 54 -1.88 -11.23 4.28
N ARG A 55 -2.55 -10.10 4.43
CA ARG A 55 -3.63 -9.98 5.41
C ARG A 55 -4.94 -10.57 4.90
N GLY A 56 -5.11 -10.61 3.59
CA GLY A 56 -6.29 -11.15 2.98
C GLY A 56 -6.71 -10.34 1.77
N LEU A 57 -7.97 -10.52 1.39
CA LEU A 57 -8.54 -9.85 0.24
C LEU A 57 -9.50 -8.76 0.71
N ILE A 58 -9.46 -7.62 0.04
CA ILE A 58 -10.42 -6.55 0.25
C ILE A 58 -11.17 -6.28 -1.05
N LYS A 59 -12.39 -5.80 -0.92
CA LYS A 59 -13.18 -5.38 -2.06
C LYS A 59 -13.19 -3.87 -2.12
N LEU A 60 -12.69 -3.33 -3.22
CA LEU A 60 -12.61 -1.89 -3.41
C LEU A 60 -13.17 -1.57 -4.78
N ARG A 61 -14.28 -0.82 -4.83
CA ARG A 61 -14.91 -0.40 -6.09
C ARG A 61 -15.08 -1.56 -7.07
N GLN A 62 -15.62 -2.68 -6.58
CA GLN A 62 -15.90 -3.88 -7.37
C GLN A 62 -14.64 -4.62 -7.82
N ASN A 63 -13.49 -4.22 -7.36
CA ASN A 63 -12.24 -4.95 -7.58
C ASN A 63 -11.85 -5.70 -6.33
N ILE A 64 -11.26 -6.86 -6.51
CA ILE A 64 -10.71 -7.63 -5.40
C ILE A 64 -9.22 -7.40 -5.37
N ILE A 65 -8.73 -6.93 -4.23
CA ILE A 65 -7.35 -6.52 -4.08
C ILE A 65 -6.73 -7.27 -2.92
N THR A 66 -5.51 -7.72 -3.09
CA THR A 66 -4.75 -8.37 -2.03
C THR A 66 -4.20 -7.29 -1.09
N LEU A 67 -4.53 -7.41 0.19
CA LEU A 67 -4.01 -6.51 1.21
C LEU A 67 -2.76 -7.11 1.83
N ILE A 68 -1.68 -6.36 1.77
CA ILE A 68 -0.38 -6.79 2.25
C ILE A 68 0.04 -5.96 3.44
N ASP A 69 0.53 -6.63 4.48
CA ASP A 69 1.15 -5.96 5.62
C ASP A 69 2.60 -5.66 5.27
N SER A 70 2.89 -4.40 4.99
CA SER A 70 4.23 -4.02 4.57
C SER A 70 5.27 -4.20 5.67
N ARG A 71 4.90 -4.10 6.93
CA ARG A 71 5.85 -4.38 8.02
C ARG A 71 6.31 -5.83 7.98
N LYS A 72 5.38 -6.75 7.84
CA LYS A 72 5.73 -8.17 7.75
C LYS A 72 6.50 -8.48 6.48
N ARG A 73 6.11 -7.87 5.38
CA ARG A 73 6.79 -8.12 4.10
C ARG A 73 8.25 -7.69 4.15
N LEU A 74 8.56 -6.63 4.89
CA LEU A 74 9.92 -6.14 5.06
C LEU A 74 10.65 -6.78 6.24
N GLY A 75 10.04 -7.77 6.88
CA GLY A 75 10.68 -8.49 7.96
C GLY A 75 10.46 -7.91 9.35
N PHE A 76 9.58 -6.92 9.48
CA PHE A 76 9.26 -6.34 10.76
C PHE A 76 8.03 -7.00 11.36
N ARG A 77 7.90 -6.86 12.67
CA ARG A 77 6.72 -7.36 13.36
C ARG A 77 5.52 -6.46 13.07
N SER A 78 4.37 -7.08 12.80
CA SER A 78 3.16 -6.31 12.58
C SER A 78 2.72 -5.62 13.86
N ILE A 79 2.27 -4.38 13.73
CA ILE A 79 1.73 -3.65 14.90
C ILE A 79 0.32 -4.11 15.25
N LEU A 80 -0.30 -4.89 14.37
CA LEU A 80 -1.67 -5.38 14.58
C LEU A 80 -1.72 -6.73 15.24
N GLU A 81 -0.60 -7.29 15.59
CA GLU A 81 -0.52 -8.57 16.31
C GLU A 81 -0.54 -8.39 17.80
#